data_969a6ceb1e4a03aa9786339ba9f12a72
#
_entry.id   969a6ceb1e4a03aa9786339ba9f12a72
#
_cell.length_a   1.000
_cell.length_b   1.000
_cell.length_c   1.000
_cell.angle_alpha   90.00
_cell.angle_beta   90.00
_cell.angle_gamma   90.00
#
_symmetry.space_group_name_H-M   'P 1'
#
loop_
_entity.id
_entity.type
_entity.pdbx_description
1 polymer ?
#
loop_
_entity_poly.entity_id
_entity_poly.type
_entity_poly.pdbx_seq_one_letter_code
_entity_poly.pdbx_strand_id
1 'polypeptide(L)'
;MKSKNLLLVLSSLFLVGCGGRGETETPTEKPAEGVKDGVRVAYGLTGGNLTRAEINVKDGKVAAAHFGEFQVGASVLATANVAEASDAVFTIAGKYGNSYVAKYLNFNGDVYAGTLDAEGKTVTFKKGDTDLNAKIGALTAQDELASLYHTLENNFIYGSDAEGNDLGLTKQLNKASADSKYWPTKEGVLGWKGNTAKIEAALVGKDLSKDTVDKTASGATTGSFQTYIDLATKAFKGESLATVHYSRDMIEGREKNGHSMCFAQIELHFGADKKIKKAFINETDQFMTLAAKLTDEEAALFTDDEKLTVSTTVYAKNLSVAGELFTGSVLETAYQKEALGFSNAAVTAAKFTNSLDYFGSTLELAQSYYHAAMLHNINKVKADGTVVAPGTRGNRTATKAEKDNGYWNITDGSKDTVNNSRWKWNIAKVETALIGLDLSADIAATQGDDKIWSFGTVSTGASMTEAETFLALAKVAFSYLA
;
A
#
# COMPACT_ATOMS: atom_id res chain seq x y z
N MET A 1 -33.71 9.54 24.93
CA MET A 1 -32.59 8.76 25.45
C MET A 1 -31.82 8.23 24.23
N LYS A 2 -30.69 8.85 23.90
CA LYS A 2 -29.84 8.48 22.74
C LYS A 2 -28.64 7.76 23.31
N SER A 3 -28.55 6.47 23.07
CA SER A 3 -27.37 5.65 23.37
C SER A 3 -26.28 5.96 22.33
N LYS A 4 -25.17 6.53 22.75
CA LYS A 4 -23.94 6.67 21.95
C LYS A 4 -23.15 5.38 22.12
N ASN A 5 -23.15 4.53 21.13
CA ASN A 5 -22.19 3.44 21.06
C ASN A 5 -20.87 4.00 20.52
N LEU A 6 -19.95 4.24 21.43
CA LEU A 6 -18.55 4.57 21.16
C LEU A 6 -17.84 3.27 20.81
N LEU A 7 -17.46 3.09 19.55
CA LEU A 7 -16.61 1.99 19.11
C LEU A 7 -15.17 2.31 19.53
N LEU A 8 -14.74 1.76 20.67
CA LEU A 8 -13.37 1.86 21.15
C LEU A 8 -12.54 0.82 20.38
N VAL A 9 -11.79 1.26 19.40
CA VAL A 9 -10.66 0.46 18.87
C VAL A 9 -9.53 0.64 19.87
N LEU A 10 -9.32 -0.36 20.73
CA LEU A 10 -8.17 -0.40 21.62
C LEU A 10 -6.92 -0.70 20.79
N SER A 11 -6.17 0.33 20.45
CA SER A 11 -4.76 0.19 20.16
C SER A 11 -4.04 0.04 21.52
N SER A 12 -3.59 -1.18 21.83
CA SER A 12 -2.80 -1.45 23.04
C SER A 12 -1.40 -0.83 22.88
N LEU A 13 -1.25 0.42 23.31
CA LEU A 13 0.06 1.02 23.55
C LEU A 13 0.65 0.42 24.81
N PHE A 14 1.73 -0.34 24.70
CA PHE A 14 2.57 -0.69 25.83
C PHE A 14 3.44 0.51 26.22
N LEU A 15 3.09 1.14 27.33
CA LEU A 15 3.93 2.12 28.02
C LEU A 15 5.07 1.38 28.71
N VAL A 16 6.30 1.60 28.25
CA VAL A 16 7.51 1.23 29.01
C VAL A 16 7.79 2.36 29.98
N GLY A 17 7.38 2.19 31.24
CA GLY A 17 7.75 3.06 32.35
C GLY A 17 9.09 2.66 32.93
N CYS A 18 10.09 3.54 32.88
CA CYS A 18 11.30 3.42 33.69
C CYS A 18 11.00 3.82 35.16
N GLY A 19 11.04 2.84 36.08
CA GLY A 19 11.00 3.08 37.51
C GLY A 19 11.42 1.81 38.24
N GLY A 20 12.66 1.78 38.75
CA GLY A 20 13.26 0.62 39.37
C GLY A 20 12.60 0.23 40.71
N ARG A 21 12.32 -1.05 40.84
CA ARG A 21 12.44 -1.89 42.06
C ARG A 21 12.13 -3.32 41.67
N GLY A 22 12.94 -4.23 42.18
CA GLY A 22 12.99 -5.67 41.87
C GLY A 22 11.60 -6.33 41.81
N GLU A 23 11.23 -6.73 40.64
CA GLU A 23 10.16 -7.68 40.37
C GLU A 23 10.81 -8.92 39.73
N THR A 24 10.40 -10.06 40.28
CA THR A 24 10.70 -11.38 39.75
C THR A 24 10.35 -11.41 38.28
N GLU A 25 11.38 -11.53 37.43
CA GLU A 25 11.17 -11.72 35.98
C GLU A 25 10.29 -12.94 35.78
N THR A 26 9.09 -12.71 35.28
CA THR A 26 8.30 -13.78 34.64
C THR A 26 9.14 -14.28 33.48
N PRO A 27 9.38 -15.60 33.33
CA PRO A 27 10.15 -16.11 32.21
C PRO A 27 9.49 -15.63 30.90
N THR A 28 10.18 -14.77 30.16
CA THR A 28 9.80 -14.47 28.78
C THR A 28 9.84 -15.78 28.02
N GLU A 29 8.70 -16.28 27.56
CA GLU A 29 8.64 -17.45 26.69
C GLU A 29 9.62 -17.22 25.54
N LYS A 30 10.58 -18.14 25.40
CA LYS A 30 11.54 -18.13 24.31
C LYS A 30 10.76 -18.11 22.98
N PRO A 31 11.11 -17.23 22.01
CA PRO A 31 10.45 -17.22 20.72
C PRO A 31 10.36 -18.63 20.14
N ALA A 32 9.26 -18.93 19.45
CA ALA A 32 9.11 -20.22 18.78
C ALA A 32 10.33 -20.44 17.87
N GLU A 33 11.01 -21.59 18.01
CA GLU A 33 12.17 -21.91 17.18
C GLU A 33 11.76 -21.86 15.70
N GLY A 34 12.33 -20.94 14.93
CA GLY A 34 12.18 -20.85 13.49
C GLY A 34 11.41 -19.66 12.94
N VAL A 35 10.65 -18.90 13.75
CA VAL A 35 9.93 -17.73 13.26
C VAL A 35 10.66 -16.45 13.68
N LYS A 36 11.28 -15.78 12.73
CA LYS A 36 11.98 -14.51 12.95
C LYS A 36 11.02 -13.33 13.00
N ASP A 37 11.40 -12.26 13.70
CA ASP A 37 10.69 -10.98 13.66
C ASP A 37 10.77 -10.35 12.26
N GLY A 38 9.76 -9.58 11.88
CA GLY A 38 9.66 -8.87 10.61
C GLY A 38 8.36 -9.08 9.88
N VAL A 39 8.23 -8.48 8.72
CA VAL A 39 6.99 -8.54 7.93
C VAL A 39 7.12 -9.58 6.82
N ARG A 40 6.12 -10.46 6.74
CA ARG A 40 5.99 -11.47 5.68
C ARG A 40 4.67 -11.32 4.97
N VAL A 41 4.66 -11.75 3.71
CA VAL A 41 3.47 -11.64 2.87
C VAL A 41 3.19 -12.97 2.18
N ALA A 42 1.91 -13.28 1.99
CA ALA A 42 1.46 -14.39 1.17
C ALA A 42 0.29 -13.95 0.30
N TYR A 43 0.20 -14.56 -0.86
CA TYR A 43 -0.85 -14.31 -1.86
C TYR A 43 -1.66 -15.56 -2.11
N GLY A 44 -2.98 -15.35 -2.33
CA GLY A 44 -3.91 -16.41 -2.70
C GLY A 44 -4.89 -15.94 -3.76
N LEU A 45 -5.20 -16.83 -4.71
CA LEU A 45 -6.21 -16.59 -5.72
C LEU A 45 -7.36 -17.59 -5.52
N THR A 46 -8.52 -17.10 -5.10
CA THR A 46 -9.69 -17.94 -4.81
C THR A 46 -10.97 -17.29 -5.29
N GLY A 47 -11.74 -17.98 -6.12
CA GLY A 47 -13.05 -17.52 -6.58
C GLY A 47 -13.00 -16.17 -7.30
N GLY A 48 -11.94 -15.89 -8.06
CA GLY A 48 -11.74 -14.61 -8.77
C GLY A 48 -11.32 -13.45 -7.87
N ASN A 49 -10.90 -13.72 -6.63
CA ASN A 49 -10.33 -12.74 -5.71
C ASN A 49 -8.85 -13.05 -5.51
N LEU A 50 -8.02 -12.06 -5.71
CA LEU A 50 -6.58 -12.06 -5.38
C LEU A 50 -6.40 -11.38 -4.04
N THR A 51 -6.09 -12.17 -3.03
CA THR A 51 -5.92 -11.73 -1.65
C THR A 51 -4.44 -11.67 -1.30
N ARG A 52 -4.01 -10.60 -0.67
CA ARG A 52 -2.70 -10.42 -0.03
C ARG A 52 -2.90 -10.45 1.48
N ALA A 53 -2.17 -11.30 2.18
CA ALA A 53 -2.07 -11.29 3.63
C ALA A 53 -0.67 -10.84 4.02
N GLU A 54 -0.58 -9.79 4.80
CA GLU A 54 0.66 -9.26 5.33
C GLU A 54 0.66 -9.40 6.85
N ILE A 55 1.69 -10.06 7.38
CA ILE A 55 1.80 -10.39 8.78
C ILE A 55 3.11 -9.83 9.32
N ASN A 56 3.01 -8.91 10.26
CA ASN A 56 4.13 -8.43 11.05
C ASN A 56 4.29 -9.35 12.26
N VAL A 57 5.46 -9.97 12.38
CA VAL A 57 5.80 -10.89 13.47
C VAL A 57 6.76 -10.19 14.41
N LYS A 58 6.48 -10.28 15.72
CA LYS A 58 7.31 -9.77 16.79
C LYS A 58 7.26 -10.74 17.98
N ASP A 59 8.42 -11.10 18.49
CA ASP A 59 8.55 -12.06 19.60
C ASP A 59 7.80 -13.39 19.32
N GLY A 60 7.84 -13.85 18.05
CA GLY A 60 7.19 -15.09 17.62
C GLY A 60 5.66 -15.03 17.59
N LYS A 61 5.05 -13.85 17.64
CA LYS A 61 3.60 -13.63 17.59
C LYS A 61 3.24 -12.61 16.53
N VAL A 62 1.99 -12.61 16.09
CA VAL A 62 1.47 -11.59 15.20
C VAL A 62 1.38 -10.27 15.96
N ALA A 63 2.15 -9.28 15.56
CA ALA A 63 2.07 -7.90 16.06
C ALA A 63 1.03 -7.08 15.30
N ALA A 64 0.94 -7.28 13.97
CA ALA A 64 -0.06 -6.66 13.11
C ALA A 64 -0.38 -7.58 11.93
N ALA A 65 -1.60 -7.46 11.41
CA ALA A 65 -2.03 -8.15 10.21
C ALA A 65 -2.80 -7.18 9.31
N HIS A 66 -2.56 -7.26 7.99
CA HIS A 66 -3.28 -6.46 6.99
C HIS A 66 -3.68 -7.34 5.82
N PHE A 67 -4.94 -7.19 5.38
CA PHE A 67 -5.44 -7.84 4.18
C PHE A 67 -5.73 -6.80 3.10
N GLY A 68 -5.22 -7.07 1.90
CA GLY A 68 -5.63 -6.38 0.67
C GLY A 68 -6.27 -7.38 -0.28
N GLU A 69 -7.22 -6.95 -1.10
CA GLU A 69 -7.89 -7.86 -2.02
C GLU A 69 -8.41 -7.13 -3.26
N PHE A 70 -8.22 -7.76 -4.42
CA PHE A 70 -8.77 -7.33 -5.69
C PHE A 70 -9.66 -8.42 -6.29
N GLN A 71 -10.72 -8.02 -6.98
CA GLN A 71 -11.43 -8.92 -7.89
C GLN A 71 -10.70 -8.90 -9.23
N VAL A 72 -10.31 -10.08 -9.72
CA VAL A 72 -9.40 -10.19 -10.88
C VAL A 72 -10.03 -10.86 -12.12
N GLY A 73 -11.33 -11.03 -12.14
CA GLY A 73 -12.04 -11.45 -13.36
C GLY A 73 -11.90 -10.38 -14.45
N ALA A 74 -11.57 -10.78 -15.69
CA ALA A 74 -11.28 -9.82 -16.77
C ALA A 74 -12.41 -8.82 -17.02
N SER A 75 -13.68 -9.25 -16.99
CA SER A 75 -14.83 -8.35 -17.12
C SER A 75 -14.99 -7.39 -15.94
N VAL A 76 -14.58 -7.80 -14.74
CA VAL A 76 -14.56 -6.91 -13.56
C VAL A 76 -13.46 -5.87 -13.70
N LEU A 77 -12.27 -6.30 -14.12
CA LEU A 77 -11.13 -5.40 -14.38
C LEU A 77 -11.45 -4.37 -15.47
N ALA A 78 -12.26 -4.75 -16.46
CA ALA A 78 -12.69 -3.89 -17.56
C ALA A 78 -13.98 -3.10 -17.27
N THR A 79 -14.57 -3.20 -16.06
CA THR A 79 -15.80 -2.45 -15.74
C THR A 79 -15.52 -0.95 -15.82
N ALA A 80 -16.31 -0.27 -16.66
CA ALA A 80 -16.15 1.16 -16.93
C ALA A 80 -16.97 2.01 -15.94
N ASN A 81 -16.37 3.07 -15.42
CA ASN A 81 -17.05 4.04 -14.55
C ASN A 81 -17.63 5.16 -15.40
N VAL A 82 -18.65 4.85 -16.20
CA VAL A 82 -19.36 5.80 -17.06
C VAL A 82 -20.85 5.75 -16.76
N ALA A 83 -21.51 6.89 -16.97
CA ALA A 83 -22.96 7.02 -16.76
C ALA A 83 -23.78 6.56 -17.96
N GLU A 84 -23.19 6.55 -19.17
CA GLU A 84 -23.86 6.32 -20.44
C GLU A 84 -23.09 5.35 -21.33
N ALA A 85 -23.80 4.71 -22.25
CA ALA A 85 -23.20 3.89 -23.29
C ALA A 85 -22.37 4.76 -24.25
N SER A 86 -21.26 4.20 -24.72
CA SER A 86 -20.41 4.79 -25.76
C SER A 86 -19.85 3.70 -26.68
N ASP A 87 -19.23 4.11 -27.77
CA ASP A 87 -18.58 3.16 -28.68
C ASP A 87 -17.38 2.45 -28.07
N ALA A 88 -16.87 2.94 -26.94
CA ALA A 88 -15.74 2.34 -26.21
C ALA A 88 -16.13 1.21 -25.26
N VAL A 89 -17.43 1.01 -25.01
CA VAL A 89 -17.93 0.03 -24.01
C VAL A 89 -18.99 -0.90 -24.58
N PHE A 90 -19.08 -2.07 -23.97
CA PHE A 90 -20.24 -2.96 -24.06
C PHE A 90 -21.24 -2.56 -22.98
N THR A 91 -22.53 -2.59 -23.31
CA THR A 91 -23.62 -2.43 -22.33
C THR A 91 -24.13 -3.79 -21.92
N ILE A 92 -24.07 -4.09 -20.64
CA ILE A 92 -24.58 -5.34 -20.06
C ILE A 92 -25.78 -5.01 -19.18
N ALA A 93 -26.96 -5.53 -19.56
CA ALA A 93 -28.17 -5.32 -18.78
C ALA A 93 -28.10 -6.11 -17.46
N GLY A 94 -28.26 -5.44 -16.33
CA GLY A 94 -28.26 -6.03 -15.01
C GLY A 94 -29.55 -5.80 -14.22
N LYS A 95 -29.76 -6.59 -13.17
CA LYS A 95 -30.94 -6.46 -12.28
C LYS A 95 -31.11 -5.06 -11.68
N TYR A 96 -30.02 -4.34 -11.49
CA TYR A 96 -30.00 -3.04 -10.82
C TYR A 96 -29.61 -1.89 -11.74
N GLY A 97 -29.69 -2.10 -13.06
CA GLY A 97 -29.29 -1.16 -14.09
C GLY A 97 -28.20 -1.73 -14.99
N ASN A 98 -27.84 -0.96 -16.01
CA ASN A 98 -26.79 -1.34 -16.94
C ASN A 98 -25.42 -1.26 -16.29
N SER A 99 -24.56 -2.22 -16.60
CA SER A 99 -23.13 -2.17 -16.36
C SER A 99 -22.41 -1.94 -17.69
N TYR A 100 -21.36 -1.17 -17.67
CA TYR A 100 -20.54 -0.87 -18.84
C TYR A 100 -19.19 -1.54 -18.70
N VAL A 101 -18.71 -2.20 -19.75
CA VAL A 101 -17.45 -2.92 -19.78
C VAL A 101 -16.64 -2.43 -20.97
N ALA A 102 -15.41 -1.99 -20.77
CA ALA A 102 -14.54 -1.50 -21.84
C ALA A 102 -14.35 -2.58 -22.92
N LYS A 103 -14.34 -2.19 -24.20
CA LYS A 103 -14.15 -3.13 -25.32
C LYS A 103 -12.74 -3.69 -25.41
N TYR A 104 -11.77 -2.96 -24.88
CA TYR A 104 -10.37 -3.41 -24.78
C TYR A 104 -9.88 -3.22 -23.37
N LEU A 105 -9.02 -4.13 -22.93
CA LEU A 105 -8.36 -4.08 -21.63
C LEU A 105 -6.85 -4.13 -21.84
N ASN A 106 -6.16 -3.08 -21.43
CA ASN A 106 -4.71 -3.09 -21.33
C ASN A 106 -4.34 -3.79 -20.02
N PHE A 107 -3.62 -4.88 -20.13
CA PHE A 107 -3.13 -5.66 -19.00
C PHE A 107 -1.60 -5.63 -19.02
N ASN A 108 -1.02 -4.69 -18.29
CA ASN A 108 0.42 -4.48 -18.18
C ASN A 108 1.13 -4.33 -19.55
N GLY A 109 0.53 -3.52 -20.44
CA GLY A 109 1.04 -3.28 -21.79
C GLY A 109 0.49 -4.21 -22.87
N ASP A 110 -0.13 -5.32 -22.50
CA ASP A 110 -0.79 -6.24 -23.43
C ASP A 110 -2.26 -5.84 -23.61
N VAL A 111 -2.70 -5.61 -24.83
CA VAL A 111 -4.09 -5.29 -25.17
C VAL A 111 -4.90 -6.55 -25.45
N TYR A 112 -5.95 -6.76 -24.69
CA TYR A 112 -6.91 -7.85 -24.86
C TYR A 112 -8.22 -7.31 -25.42
N ALA A 113 -8.69 -7.88 -26.51
CA ALA A 113 -9.98 -7.50 -27.10
C ALA A 113 -11.13 -8.25 -26.42
N GLY A 114 -12.17 -7.50 -26.06
CA GLY A 114 -13.39 -8.04 -25.49
C GLY A 114 -14.33 -8.56 -26.57
N THR A 115 -15.02 -9.65 -26.30
CA THR A 115 -16.12 -10.18 -27.12
C THR A 115 -17.31 -10.43 -26.22
N LEU A 116 -18.44 -9.78 -26.54
CA LEU A 116 -19.70 -9.99 -25.84
C LEU A 116 -20.34 -11.27 -26.35
N ASP A 117 -20.88 -12.11 -25.45
CA ASP A 117 -21.61 -13.31 -25.84
C ASP A 117 -22.91 -12.98 -26.60
N ALA A 118 -23.49 -13.98 -27.25
CA ALA A 118 -24.72 -13.83 -28.04
C ALA A 118 -25.93 -13.42 -27.17
N GLU A 119 -25.88 -13.63 -25.87
CA GLU A 119 -26.92 -13.29 -24.91
C GLU A 119 -26.76 -11.87 -24.33
N GLY A 120 -25.65 -11.18 -24.64
CA GLY A 120 -25.35 -9.83 -24.14
C GLY A 120 -25.05 -9.78 -22.64
N LYS A 121 -24.55 -10.88 -22.05
CA LYS A 121 -24.37 -10.99 -20.60
C LYS A 121 -22.93 -11.08 -20.13
N THR A 122 -22.04 -11.64 -20.96
CA THR A 122 -20.66 -11.95 -20.56
C THR A 122 -19.68 -11.43 -21.60
N VAL A 123 -18.61 -10.77 -21.15
CA VAL A 123 -17.50 -10.36 -22.01
C VAL A 123 -16.30 -11.24 -21.75
N THR A 124 -15.77 -11.85 -22.80
CA THR A 124 -14.52 -12.62 -22.77
C THR A 124 -13.41 -11.78 -23.37
N PHE A 125 -12.25 -11.72 -22.72
CA PHE A 125 -11.09 -10.95 -23.17
C PHE A 125 -10.00 -11.85 -23.68
N LYS A 126 -9.56 -11.64 -24.95
CA LYS A 126 -8.51 -12.42 -25.60
C LYS A 126 -7.46 -11.56 -26.29
N LYS A 127 -6.23 -12.06 -26.30
CA LYS A 127 -5.11 -11.59 -27.16
C LYS A 127 -4.62 -12.80 -27.97
N GLY A 128 -4.97 -12.85 -29.26
CA GLY A 128 -4.84 -14.07 -30.06
C GLY A 128 -5.68 -15.20 -29.44
N ASP A 129 -5.06 -16.37 -29.23
CA ASP A 129 -5.71 -17.52 -28.61
C ASP A 129 -5.72 -17.48 -27.08
N THR A 130 -5.03 -16.51 -26.46
CA THR A 130 -4.87 -16.41 -25.01
C THR A 130 -6.12 -15.77 -24.37
N ASP A 131 -6.87 -16.55 -23.59
CA ASP A 131 -7.96 -16.06 -22.74
C ASP A 131 -7.38 -15.48 -21.44
N LEU A 132 -7.76 -14.24 -21.10
CA LEU A 132 -7.21 -13.54 -19.94
C LEU A 132 -7.65 -14.18 -18.61
N ASN A 133 -8.92 -14.64 -18.51
CA ASN A 133 -9.38 -15.31 -17.29
C ASN A 133 -8.64 -16.63 -17.06
N ALA A 134 -8.40 -17.41 -18.15
CA ALA A 134 -7.62 -18.64 -18.05
C ALA A 134 -6.16 -18.34 -17.65
N LYS A 135 -5.54 -17.29 -18.23
CA LYS A 135 -4.19 -16.83 -17.86
C LYS A 135 -4.10 -16.45 -16.38
N ILE A 136 -5.03 -15.64 -15.89
CA ILE A 136 -5.07 -15.25 -14.47
C ILE A 136 -5.33 -16.46 -13.57
N GLY A 137 -6.31 -17.30 -13.92
CA GLY A 137 -6.69 -18.47 -13.12
C GLY A 137 -5.63 -19.57 -13.02
N ALA A 138 -4.63 -19.55 -13.92
CA ALA A 138 -3.49 -20.47 -13.89
C ALA A 138 -2.37 -20.05 -12.93
N LEU A 139 -2.39 -18.82 -12.39
CA LEU A 139 -1.36 -18.32 -11.49
C LEU A 139 -1.43 -19.02 -10.13
N THR A 140 -0.31 -19.60 -9.72
CA THR A 140 -0.19 -20.31 -8.43
C THR A 140 1.07 -19.92 -7.66
N ALA A 141 2.14 -19.52 -8.35
CA ALA A 141 3.39 -19.13 -7.73
C ALA A 141 3.25 -17.79 -7.00
N GLN A 142 3.85 -17.66 -5.84
CA GLN A 142 3.71 -16.48 -4.98
C GLN A 142 4.22 -15.20 -5.67
N ASP A 143 5.34 -15.28 -6.38
CA ASP A 143 5.92 -14.17 -7.13
C ASP A 143 5.09 -13.75 -8.35
N GLU A 144 4.35 -14.67 -8.97
CA GLU A 144 3.41 -14.37 -10.06
C GLU A 144 2.14 -13.69 -9.52
N LEU A 145 1.58 -14.21 -8.43
CA LEU A 145 0.43 -13.60 -7.75
C LEU A 145 0.77 -12.20 -7.23
N ALA A 146 1.96 -12.03 -6.66
CA ALA A 146 2.47 -10.72 -6.25
C ALA A 146 2.60 -9.77 -7.45
N SER A 147 3.14 -10.26 -8.58
CA SER A 147 3.24 -9.45 -9.81
C SER A 147 1.88 -8.95 -10.27
N LEU A 148 0.85 -9.80 -10.22
CA LEU A 148 -0.52 -9.39 -10.55
C LEU A 148 -1.05 -8.35 -9.54
N TYR A 149 -0.82 -8.57 -8.24
CA TYR A 149 -1.28 -7.66 -7.19
C TYR A 149 -0.67 -6.26 -7.35
N HIS A 150 0.65 -6.15 -7.50
CA HIS A 150 1.34 -4.88 -7.70
C HIS A 150 0.99 -4.21 -9.03
N THR A 151 0.71 -4.99 -10.08
CA THR A 151 0.21 -4.46 -11.35
C THR A 151 -1.14 -3.76 -11.17
N LEU A 152 -2.03 -4.34 -10.35
CA LEU A 152 -3.33 -3.74 -10.00
C LEU A 152 -3.16 -2.52 -9.09
N GLU A 153 -2.33 -2.64 -8.06
CA GLU A 153 -2.06 -1.57 -7.09
C GLU A 153 -1.50 -0.32 -7.78
N ASN A 154 -0.66 -0.50 -8.79
CA ASN A 154 -0.03 0.57 -9.55
C ASN A 154 -0.82 1.01 -10.81
N ASN A 155 -2.06 0.57 -10.96
CA ASN A 155 -2.96 0.95 -12.05
C ASN A 155 -2.41 0.63 -13.47
N PHE A 156 -1.67 -0.45 -13.64
CA PHE A 156 -1.22 -0.92 -14.96
C PHE A 156 -2.22 -1.82 -15.68
N ILE A 157 -3.46 -1.92 -15.16
CA ILE A 157 -4.58 -2.60 -15.79
C ILE A 157 -5.73 -1.59 -15.92
N TYR A 158 -6.16 -1.32 -17.15
CA TYR A 158 -7.17 -0.30 -17.42
C TYR A 158 -7.91 -0.57 -18.74
N GLY A 159 -9.12 -0.03 -18.85
CA GLY A 159 -9.87 -0.01 -20.10
C GLY A 159 -9.16 0.88 -21.12
N SER A 160 -8.97 0.38 -22.32
CA SER A 160 -8.22 1.06 -23.37
C SER A 160 -8.94 1.10 -24.71
N ASP A 161 -8.41 1.84 -25.67
CA ASP A 161 -8.70 1.65 -27.09
C ASP A 161 -7.95 0.43 -27.66
N ALA A 162 -8.11 0.20 -28.97
CA ALA A 162 -7.44 -0.92 -29.65
C ALA A 162 -5.90 -0.77 -29.69
N GLU A 163 -5.40 0.44 -29.63
CA GLU A 163 -3.98 0.80 -29.60
C GLU A 163 -3.38 0.72 -28.19
N GLY A 164 -4.22 0.54 -27.17
CA GLY A 164 -3.81 0.39 -25.76
C GLY A 164 -3.71 1.71 -25.00
N ASN A 165 -4.22 2.82 -25.56
CA ASN A 165 -4.28 4.09 -24.84
C ASN A 165 -5.33 4.03 -23.75
N ASP A 166 -5.00 4.58 -22.58
CA ASP A 166 -5.91 4.65 -21.43
C ASP A 166 -7.08 5.61 -21.73
N LEU A 167 -8.29 5.09 -21.65
CA LEU A 167 -9.51 5.85 -21.83
C LEU A 167 -10.04 6.48 -20.54
N GLY A 168 -9.36 6.29 -19.42
CA GLY A 168 -9.81 6.75 -18.10
C GLY A 168 -11.10 6.09 -17.61
N LEU A 169 -11.53 4.99 -18.25
CA LEU A 169 -12.83 4.35 -18.01
C LEU A 169 -12.84 3.46 -16.79
N THR A 170 -11.73 2.79 -16.49
CA THR A 170 -11.69 1.77 -15.46
C THR A 170 -10.62 2.07 -14.41
N LYS A 171 -10.99 1.86 -13.17
CA LYS A 171 -10.06 1.87 -12.04
C LYS A 171 -10.45 0.78 -11.05
N GLN A 172 -9.66 -0.27 -11.01
CA GLN A 172 -9.86 -1.33 -10.02
C GLN A 172 -9.26 -0.88 -8.68
N LEU A 173 -10.10 -0.77 -7.67
CA LEU A 173 -9.68 -0.41 -6.33
C LEU A 173 -9.43 -1.66 -5.47
N ASN A 174 -8.35 -1.63 -4.69
CA ASN A 174 -8.19 -2.55 -3.57
C ASN A 174 -9.41 -2.45 -2.65
N LYS A 175 -9.97 -3.60 -2.25
CA LYS A 175 -11.14 -3.63 -1.36
C LYS A 175 -10.86 -2.97 0.00
N ALA A 176 -9.59 -2.93 0.43
CA ALA A 176 -9.14 -2.23 1.63
C ALA A 176 -9.12 -0.71 1.46
N SER A 177 -9.06 -0.18 0.22
CA SER A 177 -9.04 1.27 -0.03
C SER A 177 -10.24 1.98 0.60
N ALA A 178 -10.01 3.18 1.14
CA ALA A 178 -11.07 4.01 1.71
C ALA A 178 -12.19 4.28 0.70
N ASP A 179 -11.85 4.44 -0.58
CA ASP A 179 -12.79 4.71 -1.66
C ASP A 179 -13.56 3.47 -2.14
N SER A 180 -13.16 2.27 -1.70
CA SER A 180 -13.81 1.02 -2.13
C SER A 180 -15.23 0.93 -1.59
N LYS A 181 -16.17 0.72 -2.52
CA LYS A 181 -17.58 0.47 -2.22
C LYS A 181 -17.94 -1.01 -2.30
N TYR A 182 -16.95 -1.88 -2.38
CA TYR A 182 -17.17 -3.32 -2.44
C TYR A 182 -17.74 -3.81 -1.11
N TRP A 183 -18.95 -4.41 -1.17
CA TRP A 183 -19.69 -4.92 -0.01
C TRP A 183 -19.53 -4.00 1.22
N PRO A 184 -20.13 -2.82 1.20
CA PRO A 184 -19.96 -1.81 2.25
C PRO A 184 -20.62 -2.26 3.56
N THR A 185 -20.07 -1.80 4.67
CA THR A 185 -20.68 -1.95 5.98
C THR A 185 -22.00 -1.18 6.03
N LYS A 186 -23.06 -1.84 6.51
CA LYS A 186 -24.41 -1.31 6.72
C LYS A 186 -24.89 -1.73 8.11
N GLU A 187 -26.04 -1.18 8.56
CA GLU A 187 -26.66 -1.65 9.80
C GLU A 187 -26.87 -3.16 9.76
N GLY A 188 -26.32 -3.85 10.76
CA GLY A 188 -26.40 -5.32 10.87
C GLY A 188 -25.49 -6.11 9.91
N VAL A 189 -24.72 -5.45 9.04
CA VAL A 189 -23.80 -6.10 8.07
C VAL A 189 -22.41 -5.49 8.14
N LEU A 190 -21.41 -6.30 8.48
CA LEU A 190 -20.01 -5.82 8.62
C LEU A 190 -19.39 -5.37 7.29
N GLY A 191 -19.84 -5.90 6.16
CA GLY A 191 -19.18 -5.71 4.87
C GLY A 191 -17.78 -6.33 4.82
N TRP A 192 -17.03 -6.05 3.74
CA TRP A 192 -15.68 -6.60 3.57
C TRP A 192 -14.69 -6.03 4.59
N LYS A 193 -14.61 -4.69 4.71
CA LYS A 193 -13.68 -4.01 5.64
C LYS A 193 -13.95 -4.35 7.11
N GLY A 194 -15.23 -4.41 7.49
CA GLY A 194 -15.59 -4.78 8.85
C GLY A 194 -15.23 -6.23 9.19
N ASN A 195 -15.35 -7.15 8.22
CA ASN A 195 -14.95 -8.55 8.40
C ASN A 195 -13.42 -8.69 8.49
N THR A 196 -12.66 -8.06 7.59
CA THR A 196 -11.18 -8.13 7.62
C THR A 196 -10.63 -7.50 8.89
N ALA A 197 -11.12 -6.35 9.32
CA ALA A 197 -10.72 -5.73 10.59
C ALA A 197 -10.97 -6.66 11.81
N LYS A 198 -12.06 -7.43 11.81
CA LYS A 198 -12.32 -8.45 12.85
C LYS A 198 -11.33 -9.61 12.80
N ILE A 199 -10.95 -10.04 11.60
CA ILE A 199 -9.97 -11.12 11.40
C ILE A 199 -8.58 -10.61 11.82
N GLU A 200 -8.16 -9.44 11.37
CA GLU A 200 -6.89 -8.81 11.73
C GLU A 200 -6.74 -8.68 13.24
N ALA A 201 -7.76 -8.16 13.92
CA ALA A 201 -7.77 -8.05 15.38
C ALA A 201 -7.68 -9.42 16.09
N ALA A 202 -8.31 -10.47 15.54
CA ALA A 202 -8.27 -11.82 16.11
C ALA A 202 -6.92 -12.53 15.92
N LEU A 203 -6.13 -12.09 14.94
CA LEU A 203 -4.77 -12.60 14.68
C LEU A 203 -3.74 -12.02 15.63
N VAL A 204 -3.91 -10.77 16.08
CA VAL A 204 -2.92 -10.09 16.94
C VAL A 204 -2.68 -10.87 18.24
N GLY A 205 -1.42 -11.01 18.62
CA GLY A 205 -0.96 -11.77 19.79
C GLY A 205 -0.92 -13.28 19.61
N LYS A 206 -1.32 -13.82 18.45
CA LYS A 206 -1.31 -15.27 18.16
C LYS A 206 0.04 -15.71 17.62
N ASP A 207 0.44 -16.92 18.02
CA ASP A 207 1.48 -17.71 17.38
C ASP A 207 0.79 -18.68 16.40
N LEU A 208 0.74 -18.32 15.11
CA LEU A 208 0.00 -19.09 14.10
C LEU A 208 0.67 -20.43 13.75
N SER A 209 1.78 -20.80 14.38
CA SER A 209 2.34 -22.16 14.27
C SER A 209 1.61 -23.16 15.15
N LYS A 210 0.92 -22.71 16.20
CA LYS A 210 0.26 -23.56 17.20
C LYS A 210 -1.13 -23.08 17.65
N ASP A 211 -1.41 -21.78 17.52
CA ASP A 211 -2.69 -21.18 17.92
C ASP A 211 -3.73 -21.32 16.83
N THR A 212 -4.97 -21.54 17.22
CA THR A 212 -6.14 -21.49 16.33
C THR A 212 -6.85 -20.15 16.46
N VAL A 213 -7.45 -19.67 15.37
CA VAL A 213 -8.29 -18.48 15.35
C VAL A 213 -9.73 -18.89 15.11
N ASP A 214 -10.58 -18.68 16.10
CA ASP A 214 -11.99 -19.07 16.03
C ASP A 214 -12.83 -17.97 15.38
N LYS A 215 -13.63 -18.36 14.39
CA LYS A 215 -14.49 -17.44 13.64
C LYS A 215 -15.53 -16.76 14.53
N THR A 216 -16.17 -17.53 15.40
CA THR A 216 -17.23 -17.00 16.28
C THR A 216 -16.67 -16.03 17.30
N ALA A 217 -15.52 -16.37 17.91
CA ALA A 217 -14.82 -15.48 18.84
C ALA A 217 -14.33 -14.21 18.18
N SER A 218 -13.92 -14.25 16.90
CA SER A 218 -13.51 -13.08 16.13
C SER A 218 -14.67 -12.10 15.87
N GLY A 219 -15.90 -12.61 15.79
CA GLY A 219 -17.08 -11.86 15.36
C GLY A 219 -17.15 -11.59 13.86
N ALA A 220 -16.31 -12.22 13.04
CA ALA A 220 -16.38 -12.13 11.59
C ALA A 220 -17.52 -13.00 11.03
N THR A 221 -18.23 -12.50 10.02
CA THR A 221 -19.38 -13.17 9.40
C THR A 221 -19.10 -13.70 8.00
N THR A 222 -17.95 -13.36 7.40
CA THR A 222 -17.63 -13.78 6.03
C THR A 222 -17.50 -15.28 5.87
N GLY A 223 -17.97 -15.80 4.72
CA GLY A 223 -17.79 -17.21 4.35
C GLY A 223 -16.32 -17.58 4.10
N SER A 224 -15.51 -16.64 3.67
CA SER A 224 -14.09 -16.83 3.34
C SER A 224 -13.16 -16.73 4.55
N PHE A 225 -13.67 -16.75 5.78
CA PHE A 225 -12.87 -16.59 7.00
C PHE A 225 -11.62 -17.49 7.01
N GLN A 226 -11.80 -18.80 6.76
CA GLN A 226 -10.70 -19.75 6.81
C GLN A 226 -9.63 -19.46 5.75
N THR A 227 -10.02 -19.01 4.56
CA THR A 227 -9.07 -18.61 3.50
C THR A 227 -8.12 -17.51 3.96
N TYR A 228 -8.62 -16.51 4.71
CA TYR A 228 -7.76 -15.45 5.27
C TYR A 228 -6.84 -16.00 6.35
N ILE A 229 -7.31 -16.89 7.22
CA ILE A 229 -6.50 -17.51 8.27
C ILE A 229 -5.40 -18.39 7.67
N ASP A 230 -5.72 -19.21 6.67
CA ASP A 230 -4.74 -20.08 6.00
C ASP A 230 -3.63 -19.25 5.34
N LEU A 231 -4.02 -18.13 4.69
CA LEU A 231 -3.08 -17.25 4.03
C LEU A 231 -2.20 -16.50 5.04
N ALA A 232 -2.79 -16.02 6.14
CA ALA A 232 -2.05 -15.41 7.24
C ALA A 232 -1.05 -16.39 7.87
N THR A 233 -1.48 -17.65 8.07
CA THR A 233 -0.62 -18.70 8.62
C THR A 233 0.55 -19.02 7.69
N LYS A 234 0.29 -19.09 6.36
CA LYS A 234 1.34 -19.27 5.35
C LYS A 234 2.38 -18.14 5.39
N ALA A 235 1.92 -16.88 5.50
CA ALA A 235 2.82 -15.73 5.65
C ALA A 235 3.61 -15.82 6.96
N PHE A 236 2.93 -16.03 8.09
CA PHE A 236 3.54 -16.13 9.42
C PHE A 236 4.68 -17.15 9.47
N LYS A 237 4.45 -18.35 8.94
CA LYS A 237 5.45 -19.44 8.88
C LYS A 237 6.57 -19.20 7.86
N GLY A 238 6.49 -18.17 7.03
CA GLY A 238 7.45 -17.90 5.96
C GLY A 238 7.38 -18.89 4.79
N GLU A 239 6.32 -19.70 4.69
CA GLU A 239 6.12 -20.68 3.62
C GLU A 239 5.93 -20.05 2.25
N SER A 240 5.60 -18.76 2.19
CA SER A 240 5.52 -17.97 0.96
C SER A 240 6.88 -17.59 0.40
N LEU A 241 7.96 -17.70 1.19
CA LEU A 241 9.30 -17.20 0.87
C LEU A 241 9.26 -15.73 0.40
N ALA A 242 8.45 -14.91 1.07
CA ALA A 242 8.29 -13.51 0.72
C ALA A 242 8.28 -12.63 1.98
N THR A 243 9.06 -11.56 1.94
CA THR A 243 9.21 -10.59 3.03
C THR A 243 8.97 -9.18 2.54
N VAL A 244 8.58 -8.30 3.46
CA VAL A 244 8.33 -6.88 3.17
C VAL A 244 9.04 -6.03 4.21
N HIS A 245 9.65 -4.94 3.78
CA HIS A 245 10.15 -3.92 4.69
C HIS A 245 9.57 -2.56 4.34
N TYR A 246 9.28 -1.79 5.37
CA TYR A 246 8.78 -0.43 5.28
C TYR A 246 9.78 0.51 5.95
N SER A 247 10.08 1.60 5.32
CA SER A 247 10.96 2.61 5.87
C SER A 247 10.53 3.99 5.41
N ARG A 248 10.77 4.99 6.25
CA ARG A 248 10.84 6.35 5.77
C ARG A 248 12.11 6.47 4.92
N ASP A 249 11.95 6.91 3.69
CA ASP A 249 13.08 7.20 2.83
C ASP A 249 13.76 8.49 3.32
N MET A 250 14.84 8.30 4.05
CA MET A 250 15.70 9.38 4.52
C MET A 250 17.04 9.27 3.83
N ILE A 251 17.22 10.04 2.79
CA ILE A 251 18.56 10.26 2.24
C ILE A 251 19.30 11.16 3.20
N GLU A 252 20.31 10.62 3.84
CA GLU A 252 21.19 11.36 4.75
C GLU A 252 21.66 12.69 4.09
N GLY A 253 21.36 13.81 4.73
CA GLY A 253 21.67 15.15 4.24
C GLY A 253 20.63 15.85 3.38
N ARG A 254 19.55 15.19 2.92
CA ARG A 254 18.42 15.85 2.22
C ARG A 254 17.42 16.52 3.15
N GLU A 255 17.40 16.15 4.41
CA GLU A 255 16.65 16.85 5.46
C GLU A 255 16.90 18.36 5.45
N LYS A 256 18.11 18.77 5.09
CA LYS A 256 18.54 20.17 5.04
C LYS A 256 17.88 21.00 3.94
N ASN A 257 17.35 20.36 2.90
CA ASN A 257 16.82 21.04 1.72
C ASN A 257 15.30 20.96 1.61
N GLY A 258 14.57 20.49 2.63
CA GLY A 258 13.11 20.33 2.60
C GLY A 258 12.63 19.31 1.56
N HIS A 259 13.51 18.45 1.04
CA HIS A 259 13.16 17.44 0.07
C HIS A 259 12.51 16.25 0.72
N SER A 260 11.45 15.95 0.15
CA SER A 260 10.44 14.93 0.29
C SER A 260 10.87 13.70 1.09
N MET A 261 10.23 13.56 2.22
CA MET A 261 10.28 12.36 3.02
C MET A 261 9.20 11.42 2.51
N CYS A 262 9.60 10.46 1.69
CA CYS A 262 8.75 9.40 1.21
C CYS A 262 8.74 8.25 2.22
N PHE A 263 7.68 7.47 2.20
CA PHE A 263 7.69 6.14 2.81
C PHE A 263 7.81 5.11 1.71
N ALA A 264 8.85 4.29 1.79
CA ALA A 264 9.15 3.23 0.83
C ALA A 264 8.68 1.87 1.38
N GLN A 265 8.21 1.05 0.46
CA GLN A 265 8.00 -0.38 0.65
C GLN A 265 8.95 -1.12 -0.27
N ILE A 266 9.62 -2.13 0.25
CA ILE A 266 10.29 -3.14 -0.56
C ILE A 266 9.74 -4.51 -0.22
N GLU A 267 9.27 -5.23 -1.23
CA GLU A 267 8.79 -6.60 -1.11
C GLU A 267 9.70 -7.51 -1.92
N LEU A 268 10.19 -8.57 -1.30
CA LEU A 268 11.10 -9.54 -1.91
C LEU A 268 10.50 -10.93 -1.88
N HIS A 269 10.54 -11.62 -3.02
CA HIS A 269 10.22 -13.03 -3.16
C HIS A 269 11.48 -13.83 -3.43
N PHE A 270 11.66 -14.93 -2.73
CA PHE A 270 12.88 -15.73 -2.78
C PHE A 270 12.62 -17.10 -3.39
N GLY A 271 13.65 -17.65 -4.02
CA GLY A 271 13.72 -19.06 -4.36
C GLY A 271 14.07 -19.92 -3.13
N ALA A 272 13.96 -21.24 -3.28
CA ALA A 272 14.41 -22.19 -2.26
C ALA A 272 15.92 -22.07 -1.94
N ASP A 273 16.69 -21.51 -2.87
CA ASP A 273 18.12 -21.18 -2.72
C ASP A 273 18.37 -19.84 -1.99
N LYS A 274 17.30 -19.21 -1.47
CA LYS A 274 17.32 -17.91 -0.80
C LYS A 274 17.79 -16.73 -1.67
N LYS A 275 17.90 -16.91 -2.98
CA LYS A 275 18.15 -15.79 -3.89
C LYS A 275 16.86 -15.09 -4.26
N ILE A 276 16.95 -13.79 -4.51
CA ILE A 276 15.80 -12.99 -4.92
C ILE A 276 15.29 -13.46 -6.29
N LYS A 277 14.05 -13.89 -6.34
CA LYS A 277 13.30 -14.24 -7.55
C LYS A 277 12.58 -13.03 -8.16
N LYS A 278 12.05 -12.18 -7.29
CA LYS A 278 11.28 -10.99 -7.66
C LYS A 278 11.43 -9.94 -6.58
N ALA A 279 11.45 -8.70 -6.98
CA ALA A 279 11.44 -7.53 -6.11
C ALA A 279 10.36 -6.56 -6.58
N PHE A 280 9.69 -5.90 -5.64
CA PHE A 280 8.76 -4.82 -5.88
C PHE A 280 9.09 -3.67 -4.95
N ILE A 281 9.22 -2.48 -5.50
CA ILE A 281 9.54 -1.26 -4.77
C ILE A 281 8.47 -0.22 -5.07
N ASN A 282 7.82 0.26 -4.03
CA ASN A 282 6.88 1.35 -4.10
C ASN A 282 7.25 2.44 -3.10
N GLU A 283 6.93 3.66 -3.44
CA GLU A 283 7.05 4.81 -2.54
C GLU A 283 5.76 5.62 -2.56
N THR A 284 5.42 6.19 -1.42
CA THR A 284 4.38 7.21 -1.32
C THR A 284 5.01 8.53 -0.91
N ASP A 285 4.66 9.60 -1.61
CA ASP A 285 5.09 10.97 -1.30
C ASP A 285 3.94 11.83 -0.77
N GLN A 286 2.90 11.20 -0.24
CA GLN A 286 1.78 11.90 0.37
C GLN A 286 2.16 12.40 1.77
N PHE A 287 2.59 13.65 1.85
CA PHE A 287 2.89 14.31 3.12
C PHE A 287 1.62 14.76 3.81
N MET A 288 1.62 14.76 5.14
CA MET A 288 0.51 15.30 5.91
C MET A 288 0.25 16.78 5.57
N THR A 289 1.28 17.58 5.38
CA THR A 289 1.13 18.98 4.92
C THR A 289 0.44 19.07 3.56
N LEU A 290 0.86 18.24 2.60
CA LEU A 290 0.22 18.20 1.30
C LEU A 290 -1.22 17.68 1.40
N ALA A 291 -1.43 16.63 2.17
CA ALA A 291 -2.76 16.05 2.38
C ALA A 291 -3.74 17.07 3.00
N ALA A 292 -3.25 17.97 3.84
CA ALA A 292 -4.04 19.00 4.50
C ALA A 292 -4.43 20.18 3.60
N LYS A 293 -3.76 20.36 2.44
CA LYS A 293 -4.03 21.51 1.56
C LYS A 293 -5.48 21.53 1.11
N LEU A 294 -6.12 22.70 1.22
CA LEU A 294 -7.52 22.92 0.82
C LEU A 294 -7.60 23.62 -0.53
N THR A 295 -8.58 23.23 -1.34
CA THR A 295 -9.08 24.08 -2.43
C THR A 295 -9.99 25.15 -1.86
N ASP A 296 -10.39 26.15 -2.67
CA ASP A 296 -11.32 27.21 -2.23
C ASP A 296 -12.69 26.62 -1.84
N GLU A 297 -13.18 25.63 -2.60
CA GLU A 297 -14.42 24.92 -2.33
C GLU A 297 -14.35 24.12 -1.03
N GLU A 298 -13.23 23.44 -0.80
CA GLU A 298 -13.03 22.68 0.42
C GLU A 298 -12.89 23.62 1.64
N ALA A 299 -12.18 24.75 1.48
CA ALA A 299 -12.00 25.74 2.57
C ALA A 299 -13.33 26.33 3.05
N ALA A 300 -14.34 26.40 2.18
CA ALA A 300 -15.67 26.85 2.54
C ALA A 300 -16.45 25.88 3.45
N LEU A 301 -16.01 24.61 3.51
CA LEU A 301 -16.63 23.57 4.36
C LEU A 301 -16.10 23.56 5.81
N PHE A 302 -15.04 24.33 6.08
CA PHE A 302 -14.38 24.43 7.38
C PHE A 302 -14.62 25.83 7.99
N THR A 303 -14.75 25.88 9.30
CA THR A 303 -14.74 27.15 10.06
C THR A 303 -13.32 27.73 10.12
N ASP A 304 -13.17 29.00 10.53
CA ASP A 304 -11.85 29.64 10.53
C ASP A 304 -10.89 29.02 11.56
N ASP A 305 -11.41 28.54 12.69
CA ASP A 305 -10.65 27.85 13.73
C ASP A 305 -10.25 26.41 13.35
N GLU A 306 -10.86 25.85 12.30
CA GLU A 306 -10.54 24.54 11.73
C GLU A 306 -9.51 24.63 10.58
N LYS A 307 -9.04 25.84 10.25
CA LYS A 307 -8.08 26.09 9.18
C LYS A 307 -6.75 26.62 9.74
N LEU A 308 -5.70 26.39 8.98
CA LEU A 308 -4.40 27.02 9.17
C LEU A 308 -4.02 27.73 7.87
N THR A 309 -3.45 28.93 7.98
CA THR A 309 -2.94 29.67 6.83
C THR A 309 -1.45 29.82 6.94
N VAL A 310 -0.72 29.38 5.93
CA VAL A 310 0.72 29.55 5.81
C VAL A 310 0.99 30.29 4.51
N SER A 311 1.53 31.49 4.62
CA SER A 311 1.62 32.43 3.49
C SER A 311 0.24 32.66 2.84
N THR A 312 0.03 32.21 1.61
CA THR A 312 -1.26 32.34 0.89
C THR A 312 -2.03 31.01 0.79
N THR A 313 -1.50 29.93 1.33
CA THR A 313 -2.11 28.60 1.22
C THR A 313 -2.89 28.27 2.49
N VAL A 314 -4.10 27.78 2.29
CA VAL A 314 -5.01 27.34 3.35
C VAL A 314 -4.96 25.83 3.50
N TYR A 315 -4.96 25.36 4.74
CA TYR A 315 -4.84 23.96 5.11
C TYR A 315 -5.91 23.58 6.12
N ALA A 316 -6.39 22.35 6.08
CA ALA A 316 -7.17 21.78 7.17
C ALA A 316 -6.30 21.65 8.42
N LYS A 317 -6.80 22.13 9.55
CA LYS A 317 -6.09 22.03 10.84
C LYS A 317 -6.02 20.60 11.35
N ASN A 318 -6.98 19.76 10.98
CA ASN A 318 -7.04 18.40 11.45
C ASN A 318 -7.01 17.40 10.27
N LEU A 319 -6.25 16.33 10.45
CA LEU A 319 -6.21 15.17 9.56
C LEU A 319 -6.56 13.91 10.32
N SER A 320 -7.26 13.00 9.67
CA SER A 320 -7.36 11.61 10.11
C SER A 320 -6.42 10.75 9.28
N VAL A 321 -5.51 10.02 9.94
CA VAL A 321 -4.62 9.04 9.32
C VAL A 321 -5.00 7.67 9.86
N ALA A 322 -5.50 6.80 9.00
CA ALA A 322 -6.01 5.47 9.38
C ALA A 322 -7.06 5.50 10.53
N GLY A 323 -7.84 6.58 10.62
CA GLY A 323 -8.84 6.77 11.66
C GLY A 323 -8.34 7.50 12.92
N GLU A 324 -7.05 7.71 13.07
CA GLU A 324 -6.48 8.51 14.17
C GLU A 324 -6.45 9.99 13.84
N LEU A 325 -6.85 10.83 14.79
CA LEU A 325 -6.90 12.28 14.64
C LEU A 325 -5.53 12.90 14.92
N PHE A 326 -5.07 13.75 14.01
CA PHE A 326 -3.87 14.58 14.14
C PHE A 326 -4.25 16.05 13.99
N THR A 327 -3.70 16.89 14.86
CA THR A 327 -3.92 18.36 14.82
C THR A 327 -2.66 19.06 14.37
N GLY A 328 -2.82 19.93 13.37
CA GLY A 328 -1.78 20.75 12.80
C GLY A 328 -1.50 22.00 13.60
N SER A 329 -0.25 22.42 13.53
CA SER A 329 0.23 23.73 14.02
C SER A 329 1.26 24.30 13.05
N VAL A 330 1.38 25.62 13.05
CA VAL A 330 2.46 26.28 12.30
C VAL A 330 3.75 26.13 13.10
N LEU A 331 4.78 25.60 12.46
CA LEU A 331 6.12 25.42 13.05
C LEU A 331 7.08 26.39 12.40
N GLU A 332 7.93 27.02 13.19
CA GLU A 332 9.14 27.66 12.71
C GLU A 332 10.25 26.61 12.67
N THR A 333 10.76 26.32 11.49
CA THR A 333 11.89 25.41 11.33
C THR A 333 13.14 26.19 10.90
N ALA A 334 14.32 25.66 11.21
CA ALA A 334 15.59 26.27 10.81
C ALA A 334 15.75 26.40 9.27
N TYR A 335 14.92 25.68 8.51
CA TYR A 335 15.02 25.56 7.05
C TYR A 335 13.81 26.11 6.29
N GLN A 336 12.66 26.21 6.93
CA GLN A 336 11.45 26.82 6.37
C GLN A 336 10.87 27.77 7.41
N LYS A 337 10.68 29.02 7.00
CA LYS A 337 10.13 30.04 7.92
C LYS A 337 8.73 29.71 8.41
N GLU A 338 8.00 28.88 7.67
CA GLU A 338 6.65 28.44 8.01
C GLU A 338 6.47 27.01 7.47
N ALA A 339 6.38 26.05 8.36
CA ALA A 339 6.05 24.67 8.03
C ALA A 339 4.85 24.23 8.89
N LEU A 340 4.08 23.26 8.39
CA LEU A 340 3.05 22.63 9.20
C LEU A 340 3.60 21.36 9.85
N GLY A 341 3.43 21.25 11.14
CA GLY A 341 3.62 20.03 11.89
C GLY A 341 2.28 19.48 12.34
N PHE A 342 2.10 18.16 12.23
CA PHE A 342 0.91 17.47 12.73
C PHE A 342 1.31 16.61 13.93
N SER A 343 0.47 16.62 14.97
CA SER A 343 0.73 15.87 16.19
C SER A 343 -0.56 15.35 16.82
N ASN A 344 -0.43 14.38 17.69
CA ASN A 344 -1.47 13.89 18.56
C ASN A 344 -0.87 13.46 19.92
N ALA A 345 -1.68 12.89 20.78
CA ALA A 345 -1.24 12.43 22.10
C ALA A 345 -0.12 11.38 22.02
N ALA A 346 -0.16 10.48 21.01
CA ALA A 346 0.86 9.43 20.83
C ALA A 346 2.20 10.03 20.40
N VAL A 347 2.21 10.96 19.42
CA VAL A 347 3.41 11.68 18.97
C VAL A 347 4.06 12.42 20.14
N THR A 348 3.26 13.14 20.92
CA THR A 348 3.73 13.90 22.08
C THR A 348 4.27 12.99 23.19
N ALA A 349 3.58 11.90 23.50
CA ALA A 349 4.04 10.94 24.50
C ALA A 349 5.36 10.27 24.10
N ALA A 350 5.55 10.01 22.80
CA ALA A 350 6.79 9.49 22.24
C ALA A 350 7.90 10.55 22.08
N LYS A 351 7.65 11.81 22.49
CA LYS A 351 8.60 12.95 22.44
C LYS A 351 9.07 13.32 21.04
N PHE A 352 8.26 13.07 20.02
CA PHE A 352 8.51 13.56 18.67
C PHE A 352 7.92 14.95 18.48
N THR A 353 8.57 15.77 17.67
CA THR A 353 8.10 17.13 17.35
C THR A 353 7.09 17.13 16.19
N ASN A 354 7.13 16.10 15.36
CA ASN A 354 6.20 15.95 14.25
C ASN A 354 5.82 14.47 14.02
N SER A 355 4.70 14.28 13.35
CA SER A 355 4.16 12.95 13.07
C SER A 355 4.99 12.13 12.08
N LEU A 356 5.71 12.76 11.16
CA LEU A 356 6.52 12.00 10.19
C LEU A 356 7.71 11.33 10.86
N ASP A 357 8.37 12.02 11.81
CA ASP A 357 9.43 11.42 12.63
C ASP A 357 8.88 10.28 13.50
N TYR A 358 7.69 10.48 14.05
CA TYR A 358 6.98 9.44 14.80
C TYR A 358 6.69 8.21 13.94
N PHE A 359 6.06 8.39 12.77
CA PHE A 359 5.77 7.28 11.87
C PHE A 359 7.03 6.61 11.31
N GLY A 360 8.14 7.33 11.15
CA GLY A 360 9.41 6.77 10.72
C GLY A 360 10.21 6.05 11.81
N SER A 361 9.76 6.06 13.06
CA SER A 361 10.56 5.58 14.20
C SER A 361 10.54 4.08 14.42
N THR A 362 9.52 3.39 13.94
CA THR A 362 9.41 1.91 14.02
C THR A 362 8.84 1.33 12.74
N LEU A 363 9.10 0.03 12.51
CA LEU A 363 8.58 -0.69 11.36
C LEU A 363 7.04 -0.68 11.32
N GLU A 364 6.40 -0.87 12.47
CA GLU A 364 4.94 -0.90 12.59
C GLU A 364 4.31 0.44 12.23
N LEU A 365 4.92 1.52 12.67
CA LEU A 365 4.44 2.88 12.37
C LEU A 365 4.66 3.24 10.89
N ALA A 366 5.82 2.90 10.32
CA ALA A 366 6.11 3.11 8.91
C ALA A 366 5.15 2.32 8.02
N GLN A 367 4.88 1.06 8.37
CA GLN A 367 3.89 0.20 7.73
C GLN A 367 2.48 0.83 7.77
N SER A 368 2.05 1.27 8.96
CA SER A 368 0.73 1.90 9.16
C SER A 368 0.55 3.16 8.31
N TYR A 369 1.56 4.03 8.29
CA TYR A 369 1.51 5.25 7.49
C TYR A 369 1.50 4.95 5.98
N TYR A 370 2.36 4.03 5.53
CA TYR A 370 2.41 3.61 4.13
C TYR A 370 1.04 3.10 3.66
N HIS A 371 0.43 2.19 4.43
CA HIS A 371 -0.90 1.69 4.09
C HIS A 371 -1.98 2.78 4.11
N ALA A 372 -1.94 3.69 5.07
CA ALA A 372 -2.88 4.81 5.10
C ALA A 372 -2.77 5.68 3.83
N ALA A 373 -1.56 5.95 3.36
CA ALA A 373 -1.32 6.71 2.15
C ALA A 373 -1.76 5.95 0.89
N MET A 374 -1.34 4.69 0.75
CA MET A 374 -1.64 3.86 -0.42
C MET A 374 -3.13 3.53 -0.55
N LEU A 375 -3.81 3.32 0.58
CA LEU A 375 -5.23 2.96 0.62
C LEU A 375 -6.16 4.19 0.71
N HIS A 376 -5.64 5.40 0.45
CA HIS A 376 -6.41 6.65 0.47
C HIS A 376 -7.10 6.94 1.81
N ASN A 377 -6.48 6.55 2.89
CA ASN A 377 -7.04 6.67 4.24
C ASN A 377 -6.41 7.82 5.06
N ILE A 378 -5.95 8.87 4.36
CA ILE A 378 -5.61 10.17 4.96
C ILE A 378 -6.70 11.13 4.54
N ASN A 379 -7.42 11.71 5.49
CA ASN A 379 -8.59 12.56 5.25
C ASN A 379 -8.51 13.88 5.99
N LYS A 380 -9.03 14.94 5.38
CA LYS A 380 -9.26 16.24 6.00
C LYS A 380 -10.51 16.13 6.86
N VAL A 381 -10.39 16.46 8.14
CA VAL A 381 -11.48 16.25 9.11
C VAL A 381 -11.72 17.49 9.96
N LYS A 382 -12.91 17.59 10.54
CA LYS A 382 -13.24 18.54 11.59
C LYS A 382 -12.60 18.12 12.92
N ALA A 383 -12.66 19.00 13.90
CA ALA A 383 -12.12 18.74 15.25
C ALA A 383 -12.75 17.50 15.94
N ASP A 384 -13.95 17.14 15.57
CA ASP A 384 -14.66 15.95 16.06
C ASP A 384 -14.35 14.67 15.27
N GLY A 385 -13.45 14.74 14.26
CA GLY A 385 -13.08 13.64 13.40
C GLY A 385 -14.02 13.41 12.20
N THR A 386 -15.05 14.26 12.02
CA THR A 386 -15.94 14.15 10.86
C THR A 386 -15.16 14.40 9.56
N VAL A 387 -15.17 13.42 8.66
CA VAL A 387 -14.50 13.52 7.35
C VAL A 387 -15.22 14.56 6.48
N VAL A 388 -14.48 15.53 5.97
CA VAL A 388 -14.96 16.58 5.07
C VAL A 388 -14.54 16.30 3.63
N ALA A 389 -13.25 15.97 3.44
CA ALA A 389 -12.68 15.69 2.13
C ALA A 389 -11.52 14.68 2.23
N PRO A 390 -11.21 13.96 1.14
CA PRO A 390 -9.98 13.16 1.09
C PRO A 390 -8.74 14.07 1.16
N GLY A 391 -7.64 13.53 1.63
CA GLY A 391 -6.35 14.20 1.63
C GLY A 391 -5.93 14.62 0.22
N THR A 392 -5.44 15.84 0.08
CA THR A 392 -4.95 16.33 -1.23
C THR A 392 -3.72 15.53 -1.65
N ARG A 393 -3.72 15.11 -2.89
CA ARG A 393 -2.54 14.56 -3.57
C ARG A 393 -1.96 15.66 -4.44
N GLY A 394 -0.64 15.74 -4.51
CA GLY A 394 0.03 16.70 -5.36
C GLY A 394 -0.07 16.34 -6.84
N ASN A 395 0.65 17.05 -7.69
CA ASN A 395 0.85 16.71 -9.09
C ASN A 395 1.54 15.34 -9.25
N ARG A 396 2.12 14.83 -8.17
CA ARG A 396 2.55 13.45 -7.99
C ARG A 396 1.38 12.72 -7.38
N THR A 397 1.07 11.57 -7.88
CA THR A 397 0.03 10.71 -7.34
C THR A 397 0.42 10.21 -5.94
N ALA A 398 -0.45 9.51 -5.25
CA ALA A 398 -0.15 8.97 -3.92
C ALA A 398 1.03 7.99 -3.92
N THR A 399 1.33 7.39 -5.06
CA THR A 399 2.50 6.53 -5.27
C THR A 399 3.30 6.99 -6.48
N LYS A 400 4.62 7.02 -6.34
CA LYS A 400 5.54 7.34 -7.43
C LYS A 400 5.53 6.27 -8.53
N ALA A 401 5.11 5.06 -8.21
CA ALA A 401 5.01 3.96 -9.17
C ALA A 401 3.80 4.05 -10.09
N GLU A 402 2.81 4.89 -9.79
CA GLU A 402 1.64 5.03 -10.66
C GLU A 402 2.04 5.46 -12.07
N LYS A 403 1.34 4.86 -13.06
CA LYS A 403 1.50 5.22 -14.46
C LYS A 403 1.16 6.70 -14.65
N ASP A 404 1.97 7.40 -15.41
CA ASP A 404 1.76 8.79 -15.82
C ASP A 404 1.62 9.79 -14.66
N ASN A 405 2.17 9.46 -13.50
CA ASN A 405 2.10 10.29 -12.32
C ASN A 405 2.82 11.65 -12.44
N GLY A 406 3.52 11.89 -13.53
CA GLY A 406 4.26 13.11 -13.74
C GLY A 406 5.51 13.28 -12.87
N TYR A 407 5.78 12.33 -11.96
CA TYR A 407 6.98 12.37 -11.14
C TYR A 407 8.23 12.16 -12.01
N TRP A 408 9.17 13.10 -11.96
CA TRP A 408 10.29 13.16 -12.88
C TRP A 408 9.85 13.08 -14.35
N ASN A 409 8.97 13.99 -14.72
CA ASN A 409 8.49 14.09 -16.09
C ASN A 409 9.65 14.42 -17.04
N ILE A 410 9.75 13.63 -18.10
CA ILE A 410 10.59 13.97 -19.24
C ILE A 410 9.80 14.95 -20.10
N THR A 411 10.15 16.25 -20.03
CA THR A 411 9.40 17.31 -20.68
C THR A 411 9.71 17.47 -22.16
N ASP A 412 10.79 16.84 -22.65
CA ASP A 412 11.29 17.02 -24.00
C ASP A 412 10.99 15.82 -24.94
N GLY A 413 10.17 14.87 -24.49
CA GLY A 413 9.89 13.64 -25.24
C GLY A 413 11.12 12.74 -25.37
N SER A 414 12.23 13.05 -24.69
CA SER A 414 13.43 12.21 -24.68
C SER A 414 13.09 10.86 -24.05
N LYS A 415 13.57 9.82 -24.70
CA LYS A 415 13.43 8.46 -24.20
C LYS A 415 14.32 8.27 -22.96
N ASP A 416 14.03 7.23 -22.24
CA ASP A 416 14.81 6.74 -21.11
C ASP A 416 16.32 6.81 -21.38
N THR A 417 16.96 7.87 -20.92
CA THR A 417 18.40 8.05 -20.96
C THR A 417 18.93 7.97 -19.53
N VAL A 418 20.19 7.64 -19.38
CA VAL A 418 20.86 7.48 -18.08
C VAL A 418 20.60 8.66 -17.12
N ASN A 419 20.48 9.88 -17.68
CA ASN A 419 20.32 11.10 -16.87
C ASN A 419 18.88 11.63 -16.79
N ASN A 420 17.93 11.05 -17.53
CA ASN A 420 16.55 11.53 -17.66
C ASN A 420 15.51 10.43 -17.41
N SER A 421 15.90 9.33 -16.81
CA SER A 421 14.96 8.24 -16.52
C SER A 421 13.95 8.68 -15.48
N ARG A 422 12.66 8.45 -15.74
CA ARG A 422 11.59 8.64 -14.77
C ARG A 422 11.80 7.74 -13.56
N TRP A 423 11.22 8.10 -12.43
CA TRP A 423 11.34 7.31 -11.20
C TRP A 423 11.00 5.83 -11.43
N LYS A 424 9.85 5.52 -12.03
CA LYS A 424 9.43 4.13 -12.30
C LYS A 424 10.41 3.32 -13.16
N TRP A 425 11.10 3.98 -14.12
CA TRP A 425 12.09 3.31 -14.96
C TRP A 425 13.36 3.01 -14.17
N ASN A 426 13.78 3.92 -13.32
CA ASN A 426 14.92 3.69 -12.44
C ASN A 426 14.60 2.57 -11.44
N ILE A 427 13.40 2.57 -10.84
CA ILE A 427 12.97 1.52 -9.91
C ILE A 427 12.90 0.16 -10.61
N ALA A 428 12.34 0.06 -11.81
CA ALA A 428 12.32 -1.20 -12.56
C ALA A 428 13.73 -1.75 -12.82
N LYS A 429 14.72 -0.88 -13.05
CA LYS A 429 16.13 -1.26 -13.18
C LYS A 429 16.71 -1.74 -11.86
N VAL A 430 16.43 -1.07 -10.75
CA VAL A 430 16.82 -1.49 -9.40
C VAL A 430 16.20 -2.84 -9.06
N GLU A 431 14.91 -3.02 -9.26
CA GLU A 431 14.19 -4.29 -9.05
C GLU A 431 14.83 -5.42 -9.87
N THR A 432 15.14 -5.15 -11.14
CA THR A 432 15.80 -6.12 -12.02
C THR A 432 17.20 -6.49 -11.51
N ALA A 433 17.97 -5.51 -11.05
CA ALA A 433 19.33 -5.75 -10.56
C ALA A 433 19.36 -6.50 -9.21
N LEU A 434 18.28 -6.48 -8.46
CA LEU A 434 18.15 -7.27 -7.22
C LEU A 434 17.92 -8.75 -7.52
N ILE A 435 17.34 -9.10 -8.67
CA ILE A 435 17.03 -10.51 -9.02
C ILE A 435 18.31 -11.33 -9.10
N GLY A 436 18.30 -12.48 -8.45
CA GLY A 436 19.43 -13.43 -8.39
C GLY A 436 20.49 -13.09 -7.34
N LEU A 437 20.41 -11.93 -6.68
CA LEU A 437 21.34 -11.60 -5.61
C LEU A 437 21.12 -12.52 -4.39
N ASP A 438 22.25 -12.88 -3.79
CA ASP A 438 22.32 -13.52 -2.48
C ASP A 438 22.67 -12.44 -1.44
N LEU A 439 21.67 -11.93 -0.75
CA LEU A 439 21.84 -10.86 0.23
C LEU A 439 22.49 -11.34 1.56
N SER A 440 22.80 -12.62 1.70
CA SER A 440 23.64 -13.11 2.80
C SER A 440 25.11 -12.70 2.62
N ALA A 441 25.52 -12.41 1.38
CA ALA A 441 26.83 -11.87 1.07
C ALA A 441 26.88 -10.35 1.36
N ASP A 442 28.09 -9.86 1.66
CA ASP A 442 28.33 -8.43 1.80
C ASP A 442 28.38 -7.75 0.42
N ILE A 443 27.23 -7.28 -0.05
CA ILE A 443 27.08 -6.59 -1.32
C ILE A 443 27.08 -5.08 -1.05
N ALA A 444 28.04 -4.35 -1.62
CA ALA A 444 28.08 -2.90 -1.56
C ALA A 444 27.32 -2.28 -2.75
N ALA A 445 26.70 -1.13 -2.54
CA ALA A 445 26.24 -0.24 -3.60
C ALA A 445 27.36 0.74 -3.94
N THR A 446 27.66 0.89 -5.22
CA THR A 446 28.68 1.85 -5.71
C THR A 446 28.13 2.59 -6.92
N GLN A 447 28.42 3.90 -7.01
CA GLN A 447 28.03 4.71 -8.16
C GLN A 447 29.26 5.03 -9.01
N GLY A 448 29.20 4.71 -10.30
CA GLY A 448 30.26 5.03 -11.25
C GLY A 448 30.32 6.52 -11.65
N ASP A 449 31.33 6.90 -12.38
CA ASP A 449 31.49 8.27 -12.93
C ASP A 449 30.36 8.63 -13.90
N ASP A 450 29.75 7.62 -14.54
CA ASP A 450 28.57 7.72 -15.41
C ASP A 450 27.27 7.93 -14.64
N LYS A 451 27.32 8.01 -13.30
CA LYS A 451 26.18 8.09 -12.40
C LYS A 451 25.31 6.84 -12.32
N ILE A 452 25.75 5.74 -12.89
CA ILE A 452 25.05 4.45 -12.79
C ILE A 452 25.45 3.73 -11.51
N TRP A 453 24.46 3.19 -10.81
CA TRP A 453 24.67 2.36 -9.64
C TRP A 453 24.96 0.91 -9.98
N SER A 454 25.79 0.28 -9.16
CA SER A 454 26.04 -1.17 -9.19
C SER A 454 25.85 -1.75 -7.80
N PHE A 455 25.29 -2.97 -7.75
CA PHE A 455 25.15 -3.77 -6.54
C PHE A 455 26.16 -4.91 -6.62
N GLY A 456 27.30 -4.76 -5.91
CA GLY A 456 28.45 -5.62 -6.12
C GLY A 456 28.95 -5.54 -7.56
N THR A 457 28.87 -6.65 -8.28
CA THR A 457 29.28 -6.72 -9.71
C THR A 457 28.14 -6.49 -10.71
N VAL A 458 26.90 -6.33 -10.23
CA VAL A 458 25.70 -6.16 -11.07
C VAL A 458 25.44 -4.68 -11.31
N SER A 459 25.62 -4.22 -12.55
CA SER A 459 25.19 -2.85 -12.92
C SER A 459 23.69 -2.78 -12.95
N THR A 460 23.11 -1.79 -12.24
CA THR A 460 21.65 -1.59 -12.20
C THR A 460 21.13 -0.91 -13.46
N GLY A 461 21.95 -0.09 -14.12
CA GLY A 461 21.49 0.84 -15.14
C GLY A 461 20.67 2.01 -14.58
N ALA A 462 20.47 2.11 -13.28
CA ALA A 462 19.75 3.20 -12.62
C ALA A 462 20.69 4.34 -12.25
N SER A 463 20.24 5.58 -12.45
CA SER A 463 21.00 6.81 -12.17
C SER A 463 20.39 7.65 -11.03
N MET A 464 19.31 7.18 -10.41
CA MET A 464 18.68 7.86 -9.29
C MET A 464 19.60 7.88 -8.05
N THR A 465 19.53 8.95 -7.29
CA THR A 465 20.41 9.14 -6.13
C THR A 465 20.09 8.19 -4.95
N GLU A 466 18.92 7.58 -4.94
CA GLU A 466 18.43 6.72 -3.86
C GLU A 466 18.66 5.21 -4.08
N ALA A 467 19.31 4.79 -5.16
CA ALA A 467 19.45 3.36 -5.48
C ALA A 467 20.16 2.56 -4.37
N GLU A 468 21.14 3.15 -3.68
CA GLU A 468 21.80 2.51 -2.54
C GLU A 468 20.85 2.24 -1.37
N THR A 469 19.89 3.15 -1.13
CA THR A 469 18.89 3.00 -0.07
C THR A 469 18.05 1.76 -0.31
N PHE A 470 17.65 1.48 -1.55
CA PHE A 470 16.86 0.30 -1.86
C PHE A 470 17.63 -1.00 -1.66
N LEU A 471 18.96 -1.03 -1.90
CA LEU A 471 19.77 -2.19 -1.53
C LEU A 471 19.81 -2.38 0.00
N ALA A 472 19.93 -1.30 0.76
CA ALA A 472 19.89 -1.35 2.23
C ALA A 472 18.54 -1.88 2.73
N LEU A 473 17.42 -1.39 2.19
CA LEU A 473 16.07 -1.88 2.53
C LEU A 473 15.90 -3.36 2.15
N ALA A 474 16.45 -3.77 1.00
CA ALA A 474 16.43 -5.17 0.57
C ALA A 474 17.17 -6.09 1.56
N LYS A 475 18.32 -5.66 2.07
CA LYS A 475 19.06 -6.42 3.10
C LYS A 475 18.27 -6.57 4.40
N VAL A 476 17.54 -5.51 4.81
CA VAL A 476 16.66 -5.60 5.98
C VAL A 476 15.51 -6.57 5.72
N ALA A 477 14.82 -6.45 4.58
CA ALA A 477 13.75 -7.39 4.20
C ALA A 477 14.25 -8.84 4.14
N PHE A 478 15.46 -9.08 3.60
CA PHE A 478 16.08 -10.40 3.58
C PHE A 478 16.30 -10.96 4.98
N SER A 479 16.65 -10.12 5.96
CA SER A 479 16.87 -10.57 7.33
C SER A 479 15.63 -11.18 7.99
N TYR A 480 14.43 -10.91 7.48
CA TYR A 480 13.16 -11.48 7.94
C TYR A 480 12.88 -12.87 7.37
N LEU A 481 13.65 -13.30 6.38
CA LEU A 481 13.52 -14.64 5.80
C LEU A 481 13.90 -15.69 6.84
N ALA A 482 13.07 -16.67 7.03
CA ALA A 482 13.22 -17.71 8.05
C ALA A 482 14.36 -18.71 7.72
#